data_aedd31dc568d5aaa9112231c828d2722
#
_entry.id   aedd31dc568d5aaa9112231c828d2722
#
_cell.length_a   1.000
_cell.length_b   1.000
_cell.length_c   1.000
_cell.angle_alpha   90.00
_cell.angle_beta   90.00
_cell.angle_gamma   90.00
#
_symmetry.space_group_name_H-M   'P 1'
#
loop_
_entity.id
_entity.type
_entity.pdbx_description
1 polymer ?
#
loop_
_entity_poly.entity_id
_entity_poly.type
_entity_poly.pdbx_seq_one_letter_code
_entity_poly.pdbx_strand_id
1 'polypeptide(L)'
;TELIRRYAGGRELGPIIDVEGRPAPYLEIDLDLRAMTSILGVEIPPAEVRRRLKAIGAIVTPAGRNRLKVVPPPFRPDVNETADLAEEVARLAGLAEIPATVPMRTAVANPPDLRRTLIRRIRDVMIGCGLVEAKTIAFIAPAENERFPGLDGNEAVRVTNPLSAELSEMRRSLLPGLLAALRFNLNREASAFHAFEINKVFALRDGIPGEAERLAAVSYGDYAMGAVGHPAIKAGFWTGKGMVEALFGAFGISTAARYEPAGATAPYLHPGRSAIVKFNGAIVGVLGELHPAEALRLELNGPCVLFELDSQPLLAYESLARQPIMAPPRFPAVRRDLALVLERDFPAERVRKTISEIDSPLLESVELFDVYEGNPIAPGKKSVALACRYRAKDRTLTDEEVNRAHAALIEKAIALLGAELRQ
;
A
#
# COMPACT_ATOMS: atom_id res chain seq x y z
N THR A 1 37.25 -38.72 -12.60
CA THR A 1 37.45 -39.87 -13.54
C THR A 1 36.90 -41.16 -12.93
N GLU A 2 37.30 -41.59 -11.71
CA GLU A 2 36.89 -42.85 -11.10
C GLU A 2 35.38 -43.02 -10.97
N LEU A 3 34.65 -41.98 -10.52
CA LEU A 3 33.14 -42.04 -10.43
C LEU A 3 32.50 -42.14 -11.80
N ILE A 4 32.99 -41.46 -12.81
CA ILE A 4 32.49 -41.52 -14.20
C ILE A 4 32.73 -42.95 -14.73
N ARG A 5 33.92 -43.50 -14.53
CA ARG A 5 34.25 -44.85 -14.93
C ARG A 5 33.32 -45.89 -14.27
N ARG A 6 33.12 -45.78 -12.96
CA ARG A 6 32.38 -46.74 -12.16
C ARG A 6 30.86 -46.70 -12.39
N TYR A 7 30.27 -45.48 -12.52
CA TYR A 7 28.81 -45.31 -12.54
C TYR A 7 28.26 -44.94 -13.91
N ALA A 8 29.06 -44.39 -14.83
CA ALA A 8 28.63 -43.92 -16.14
C ALA A 8 29.29 -44.72 -17.31
N GLY A 9 30.06 -45.78 -17.05
CA GLY A 9 30.71 -46.58 -18.10
C GLY A 9 31.75 -45.83 -18.90
N GLY A 10 32.36 -44.78 -18.37
CA GLY A 10 33.39 -44.00 -19.06
C GLY A 10 34.67 -44.79 -19.27
N ARG A 11 35.41 -44.42 -20.31
CA ARG A 11 36.75 -44.96 -20.62
C ARG A 11 37.79 -43.88 -20.55
N GLU A 12 38.97 -44.19 -20.03
CA GLU A 12 40.15 -43.35 -20.07
C GLU A 12 40.76 -43.45 -21.46
N LEU A 13 41.03 -42.30 -22.11
CA LEU A 13 41.62 -42.24 -23.45
C LEU A 13 43.09 -41.89 -23.47
N GLY A 14 43.65 -41.60 -22.32
CA GLY A 14 45.08 -41.21 -22.18
C GLY A 14 45.48 -40.97 -20.74
N PRO A 15 46.75 -40.57 -20.48
CA PRO A 15 47.20 -40.23 -19.15
C PRO A 15 46.46 -39.00 -18.61
N ILE A 16 46.36 -38.91 -17.29
CA ILE A 16 45.83 -37.73 -16.60
C ILE A 16 46.77 -36.55 -16.91
N ILE A 17 46.19 -35.48 -17.50
CA ILE A 17 46.87 -34.20 -17.68
C ILE A 17 46.44 -33.31 -16.52
N ASP A 18 47.38 -33.00 -15.64
CA ASP A 18 47.17 -32.08 -14.53
C ASP A 18 48.14 -30.90 -14.71
N VAL A 19 47.57 -29.72 -14.91
CA VAL A 19 48.34 -28.47 -15.07
C VAL A 19 47.98 -27.56 -13.92
N GLU A 20 48.82 -27.54 -12.89
CA GLU A 20 48.63 -26.60 -11.80
C GLU A 20 48.84 -25.16 -12.25
N GLY A 21 47.86 -24.32 -11.95
CA GLY A 21 48.02 -22.89 -12.02
C GLY A 21 48.89 -22.33 -10.90
N ARG A 22 48.83 -21.02 -10.67
CA ARG A 22 49.51 -20.41 -9.52
C ARG A 22 48.88 -20.91 -8.22
N PRO A 23 49.61 -21.56 -7.32
CA PRO A 23 49.04 -22.05 -6.07
C PRO A 23 48.44 -20.88 -5.26
N ALA A 24 47.23 -21.07 -4.73
CA ALA A 24 46.66 -20.13 -3.83
C ALA A 24 47.53 -20.02 -2.55
N PRO A 25 47.69 -18.80 -2.00
CA PRO A 25 48.48 -18.66 -0.75
C PRO A 25 47.79 -19.47 0.35
N TYR A 26 48.60 -20.18 1.13
CA TYR A 26 48.13 -20.87 2.35
C TYR A 26 47.56 -19.82 3.32
N LEU A 27 46.29 -19.93 3.64
CA LEU A 27 45.63 -19.10 4.65
C LEU A 27 45.77 -19.80 6.01
N GLU A 28 46.56 -19.22 6.93
CA GLU A 28 46.62 -19.66 8.32
C GLU A 28 45.78 -18.72 9.18
N ILE A 29 44.75 -19.27 9.84
CA ILE A 29 43.85 -18.52 10.71
C ILE A 29 44.31 -18.70 12.17
N ASP A 30 44.56 -17.59 12.87
CA ASP A 30 44.87 -17.60 14.32
C ASP A 30 43.56 -17.59 15.12
N LEU A 31 43.08 -18.76 15.50
CA LEU A 31 41.85 -18.97 16.22
C LEU A 31 42.02 -18.74 17.72
N ASP A 32 41.41 -17.66 18.25
CA ASP A 32 41.24 -17.47 19.69
C ASP A 32 39.97 -18.19 20.15
N LEU A 33 40.09 -19.16 21.04
CA LEU A 33 38.96 -19.93 21.57
C LEU A 33 37.98 -19.08 22.40
N ARG A 34 38.45 -17.96 22.97
CA ARG A 34 37.56 -17.03 23.67
C ARG A 34 36.67 -16.26 22.69
N ALA A 35 37.25 -15.84 21.56
CA ALA A 35 36.49 -15.22 20.48
C ALA A 35 35.43 -16.19 19.92
N MET A 36 35.79 -17.46 19.71
CA MET A 36 34.83 -18.49 19.32
C MET A 36 33.71 -18.66 20.35
N THR A 37 34.02 -18.72 21.65
CA THR A 37 33.03 -18.80 22.74
C THR A 37 32.09 -17.59 22.71
N SER A 38 32.64 -16.39 22.46
CA SER A 38 31.80 -15.17 22.33
C SER A 38 30.83 -15.20 21.14
N ILE A 39 31.27 -15.79 20.02
CA ILE A 39 30.43 -15.95 18.81
C ILE A 39 29.34 -17.01 19.07
N LEU A 40 29.70 -18.15 19.62
CA LEU A 40 28.79 -19.28 19.82
C LEU A 40 27.87 -19.13 21.04
N GLY A 41 28.27 -18.30 22.01
CA GLY A 41 27.54 -18.17 23.29
C GLY A 41 27.70 -19.37 24.23
N VAL A 42 28.55 -20.35 23.85
CA VAL A 42 28.81 -21.59 24.62
C VAL A 42 30.28 -21.95 24.54
N GLU A 43 30.85 -22.41 25.64
CA GLU A 43 32.25 -22.89 25.70
C GLU A 43 32.33 -24.33 25.20
N ILE A 44 33.18 -24.56 24.20
CA ILE A 44 33.46 -25.89 23.66
C ILE A 44 34.90 -26.25 24.07
N PRO A 45 35.12 -27.44 24.66
CA PRO A 45 36.47 -27.86 25.08
C PRO A 45 37.48 -27.80 23.93
N PRO A 46 38.72 -27.29 24.15
CA PRO A 46 39.73 -27.15 23.10
C PRO A 46 40.05 -28.45 22.35
N ALA A 47 39.99 -29.58 23.05
CA ALA A 47 40.18 -30.90 22.45
C ALA A 47 39.08 -31.23 21.42
N GLU A 48 37.85 -30.84 21.73
CA GLU A 48 36.69 -31.05 20.86
C GLU A 48 36.73 -30.14 19.64
N VAL A 49 37.07 -28.87 19.82
CA VAL A 49 37.32 -27.93 18.72
C VAL A 49 38.32 -28.49 17.73
N ARG A 50 39.47 -28.95 18.25
CA ARG A 50 40.52 -29.55 17.40
C ARG A 50 40.02 -30.80 16.67
N ARG A 51 39.28 -31.66 17.35
CA ARG A 51 38.76 -32.89 16.78
C ARG A 51 37.81 -32.58 15.59
N ARG A 52 36.92 -31.62 15.76
CA ARG A 52 35.94 -31.23 14.74
C ARG A 52 36.60 -30.55 13.54
N LEU A 53 37.52 -29.60 13.79
CA LEU A 53 38.22 -28.94 12.68
C LEU A 53 39.09 -29.93 11.88
N LYS A 54 39.73 -30.91 12.55
CA LYS A 54 40.46 -32.00 11.85
C LYS A 54 39.52 -32.89 11.04
N ALA A 55 38.27 -33.08 11.49
CA ALA A 55 37.30 -33.91 10.77
C ALA A 55 36.89 -33.32 9.42
N ILE A 56 36.93 -31.99 9.24
CA ILE A 56 36.72 -31.32 7.94
C ILE A 56 38.01 -31.23 7.09
N GLY A 57 39.12 -31.83 7.55
CA GLY A 57 40.37 -31.82 6.83
C GLY A 57 41.32 -30.66 7.13
N ALA A 58 41.01 -29.82 8.13
CA ALA A 58 41.86 -28.72 8.51
C ALA A 58 43.10 -29.21 9.26
N ILE A 59 44.27 -28.56 9.03
CA ILE A 59 45.48 -28.74 9.81
C ILE A 59 45.37 -27.84 11.03
N VAL A 60 45.43 -28.43 12.23
CA VAL A 60 45.23 -27.68 13.47
C VAL A 60 46.46 -27.89 14.38
N THR A 61 47.17 -26.81 14.70
CA THR A 61 48.35 -26.79 15.60
C THR A 61 48.07 -25.89 16.81
N PRO A 62 48.46 -26.33 18.03
CA PRO A 62 48.35 -25.48 19.21
C PRO A 62 49.30 -24.27 19.11
N ALA A 63 48.79 -23.09 19.48
CA ALA A 63 49.55 -21.83 19.47
C ALA A 63 49.50 -21.09 20.82
N GLY A 64 49.34 -21.86 21.91
CA GLY A 64 49.24 -21.36 23.28
C GLY A 64 48.05 -21.94 24.04
N ARG A 65 47.78 -21.42 25.23
CA ARG A 65 46.76 -21.99 26.14
C ARG A 65 45.30 -21.92 25.53
N ASN A 66 44.98 -20.83 24.83
CA ASN A 66 43.64 -20.60 24.28
C ASN A 66 43.69 -20.24 22.79
N ARG A 67 44.74 -20.59 22.07
CA ARG A 67 44.92 -20.30 20.65
C ARG A 67 45.29 -21.54 19.85
N LEU A 68 44.72 -21.59 18.66
CA LEU A 68 45.03 -22.62 17.66
C LEU A 68 45.35 -21.91 16.33
N LYS A 69 46.38 -22.44 15.64
CA LYS A 69 46.59 -22.10 14.23
C LYS A 69 45.87 -23.13 13.37
N VAL A 70 45.04 -22.67 12.48
CA VAL A 70 44.20 -23.52 11.66
C VAL A 70 44.43 -23.19 10.19
N VAL A 71 44.81 -24.21 9.42
CA VAL A 71 44.88 -24.11 7.95
C VAL A 71 43.70 -24.88 7.37
N PRO A 72 42.71 -24.22 6.78
CA PRO A 72 41.61 -24.89 6.12
C PRO A 72 42.08 -25.73 4.93
N PRO A 73 41.33 -26.80 4.57
CA PRO A 73 41.66 -27.57 3.37
C PRO A 73 41.39 -26.75 2.09
N PRO A 74 42.17 -26.97 1.00
CA PRO A 74 42.05 -26.18 -0.23
C PRO A 74 40.68 -26.23 -0.90
N PHE A 75 39.85 -27.23 -0.63
CA PHE A 75 38.51 -27.36 -1.16
C PHE A 75 37.45 -26.58 -0.36
N ARG A 76 37.86 -25.84 0.71
CA ARG A 76 37.01 -24.96 1.52
C ARG A 76 37.49 -23.51 1.39
N PRO A 77 37.32 -22.88 0.22
CA PRO A 77 37.71 -21.50 0.00
C PRO A 77 36.85 -20.49 0.77
N ASP A 78 35.75 -20.94 1.36
CA ASP A 78 34.79 -20.21 2.18
C ASP A 78 35.27 -19.97 3.60
N VAL A 79 36.19 -20.80 4.12
CA VAL A 79 36.70 -20.71 5.50
C VAL A 79 37.93 -19.81 5.57
N ASN A 80 37.73 -18.53 5.94
CA ASN A 80 38.74 -17.49 5.88
C ASN A 80 39.01 -16.79 7.21
N GLU A 81 38.11 -16.89 8.18
CA GLU A 81 38.20 -16.18 9.45
C GLU A 81 37.69 -16.99 10.64
N THR A 82 37.85 -16.42 11.86
CA THR A 82 37.41 -17.07 13.12
C THR A 82 35.95 -17.42 13.14
N ALA A 83 35.07 -16.58 12.51
CA ALA A 83 33.63 -16.82 12.46
C ALA A 83 33.32 -18.08 11.67
N ASP A 84 33.98 -18.29 10.53
CA ASP A 84 33.80 -19.49 9.70
C ASP A 84 34.23 -20.76 10.44
N LEU A 85 35.34 -20.69 11.18
CA LEU A 85 35.78 -21.81 12.02
C LEU A 85 34.79 -22.09 13.17
N ALA A 86 34.18 -21.05 13.74
CA ALA A 86 33.15 -21.19 14.76
C ALA A 86 31.90 -21.85 14.20
N GLU A 87 31.48 -21.47 12.98
CA GLU A 87 30.36 -22.10 12.26
C GLU A 87 30.63 -23.61 12.06
N GLU A 88 31.79 -23.97 11.54
CA GLU A 88 32.14 -25.38 11.33
C GLU A 88 32.11 -26.20 12.62
N VAL A 89 32.66 -25.64 13.71
CA VAL A 89 32.63 -26.31 15.02
C VAL A 89 31.18 -26.45 15.52
N ALA A 90 30.35 -25.42 15.38
CA ALA A 90 28.94 -25.46 15.78
C ALA A 90 28.14 -26.45 14.96
N ARG A 91 28.32 -26.44 13.63
CA ARG A 91 27.65 -27.37 12.71
C ARG A 91 27.92 -28.82 13.05
N LEU A 92 29.17 -29.15 13.36
CA LEU A 92 29.58 -30.50 13.76
C LEU A 92 29.22 -30.85 15.21
N ALA A 93 29.01 -29.82 16.06
CA ALA A 93 28.48 -30.02 17.40
C ALA A 93 27.00 -30.43 17.39
N GLY A 94 26.26 -29.91 16.41
CA GLY A 94 24.83 -29.85 16.39
C GLY A 94 24.33 -28.52 16.94
N LEU A 95 23.65 -27.76 16.10
CA LEU A 95 23.10 -26.43 16.48
C LEU A 95 22.11 -26.52 17.65
N ALA A 96 21.48 -27.68 17.83
CA ALA A 96 20.57 -27.94 18.95
C ALA A 96 21.26 -27.93 20.32
N GLU A 97 22.60 -28.16 20.38
CA GLU A 97 23.39 -28.10 21.62
C GLU A 97 23.67 -26.66 22.07
N ILE A 98 23.47 -25.67 21.20
CA ILE A 98 23.64 -24.26 21.55
C ILE A 98 22.38 -23.75 22.23
N PRO A 99 22.44 -23.35 23.51
CA PRO A 99 21.24 -22.91 24.23
C PRO A 99 20.71 -21.59 23.66
N ALA A 100 19.39 -21.53 23.48
CA ALA A 100 18.73 -20.28 23.16
C ALA A 100 18.80 -19.34 24.38
N THR A 101 19.43 -18.19 24.20
CA THR A 101 19.54 -17.17 25.26
C THR A 101 18.78 -15.91 24.89
N VAL A 102 18.12 -15.31 25.89
CA VAL A 102 17.49 -14.01 25.74
C VAL A 102 18.50 -12.93 26.16
N PRO A 103 18.80 -11.94 25.30
CA PRO A 103 19.70 -10.86 25.68
C PRO A 103 19.14 -10.09 26.88
N MET A 104 19.96 -9.91 27.91
CA MET A 104 19.63 -9.09 29.07
C MET A 104 19.56 -7.62 28.63
N ARG A 105 18.36 -7.12 28.47
CA ARG A 105 18.10 -5.70 28.17
C ARG A 105 17.21 -5.11 29.23
N THR A 106 17.52 -3.91 29.69
CA THR A 106 16.56 -3.11 30.45
C THR A 106 15.37 -2.85 29.56
N ALA A 107 14.18 -3.25 30.02
CA ALA A 107 12.95 -2.98 29.29
C ALA A 107 12.70 -1.46 29.27
N VAL A 108 13.00 -0.81 28.18
CA VAL A 108 12.63 0.56 27.93
C VAL A 108 11.32 0.52 27.15
N ALA A 109 10.27 1.08 27.74
CA ALA A 109 9.00 1.26 27.05
C ALA A 109 9.22 2.31 25.93
N ASN A 110 9.41 1.88 24.69
CA ASN A 110 9.39 2.79 23.57
C ASN A 110 7.94 3.23 23.31
N PRO A 111 7.71 4.53 23.08
CA PRO A 111 6.39 4.98 22.64
C PRO A 111 6.00 4.26 21.33
N PRO A 112 4.70 4.03 21.11
CA PRO A 112 4.24 3.43 19.87
C PRO A 112 4.75 4.24 18.67
N ASP A 113 5.28 3.56 17.65
CA ASP A 113 5.58 4.18 16.37
C ASP A 113 4.26 4.56 15.68
N LEU A 114 4.00 5.86 15.62
CA LEU A 114 2.78 6.43 15.02
C LEU A 114 2.60 5.97 13.58
N ARG A 115 3.69 5.96 12.78
CA ARG A 115 3.65 5.51 11.40
C ARG A 115 3.22 4.03 11.32
N ARG A 116 3.76 3.17 12.16
CA ARG A 116 3.41 1.74 12.22
C ARG A 116 1.94 1.54 12.61
N THR A 117 1.47 2.32 13.56
CA THR A 117 0.06 2.31 14.00
C THR A 117 -0.87 2.73 12.87
N LEU A 118 -0.52 3.79 12.13
CA LEU A 118 -1.26 4.27 10.98
C LEU A 118 -1.35 3.21 9.87
N ILE A 119 -0.20 2.65 9.46
CA ILE A 119 -0.16 1.61 8.42
C ILE A 119 -1.03 0.42 8.81
N ARG A 120 -1.01 0.02 10.08
CA ARG A 120 -1.90 -1.04 10.58
C ARG A 120 -3.36 -0.65 10.41
N ARG A 121 -3.74 0.57 10.79
CA ARG A 121 -5.12 1.06 10.67
C ARG A 121 -5.58 1.14 9.21
N ILE A 122 -4.74 1.63 8.30
CA ILE A 122 -5.02 1.61 6.85
C ILE A 122 -5.27 0.17 6.38
N ARG A 123 -4.39 -0.76 6.77
CA ARG A 123 -4.51 -2.19 6.44
C ARG A 123 -5.82 -2.79 6.93
N ASP A 124 -6.16 -2.55 8.19
CA ASP A 124 -7.39 -3.08 8.79
C ASP A 124 -8.64 -2.56 8.06
N VAL A 125 -8.66 -1.29 7.65
CA VAL A 125 -9.74 -0.72 6.86
C VAL A 125 -9.82 -1.35 5.48
N MET A 126 -8.72 -1.50 4.76
CA MET A 126 -8.71 -2.10 3.42
C MET A 126 -9.15 -3.57 3.46
N ILE A 127 -8.69 -4.32 4.45
CA ILE A 127 -9.16 -5.71 4.69
C ILE A 127 -10.67 -5.70 5.00
N GLY A 128 -11.14 -4.77 5.84
CA GLY A 128 -12.55 -4.58 6.14
C GLY A 128 -13.41 -4.24 4.91
N CYS A 129 -12.82 -3.61 3.89
CA CYS A 129 -13.44 -3.38 2.58
C CYS A 129 -13.36 -4.62 1.66
N GLY A 130 -12.85 -5.76 2.11
CA GLY A 130 -12.80 -7.00 1.34
C GLY A 130 -11.60 -7.12 0.40
N LEU A 131 -10.55 -6.32 0.58
CA LEU A 131 -9.34 -6.40 -0.24
C LEU A 131 -8.26 -7.26 0.43
N VAL A 132 -7.41 -7.88 -0.37
CA VAL A 132 -6.23 -8.64 0.05
C VAL A 132 -4.98 -7.78 -0.12
N GLU A 133 -4.09 -7.77 0.88
CA GLU A 133 -2.81 -7.08 0.74
C GLU A 133 -1.88 -7.82 -0.23
N ALA A 134 -1.38 -7.12 -1.22
CA ALA A 134 -0.38 -7.59 -2.16
C ALA A 134 0.97 -6.88 -1.90
N LYS A 135 2.05 -7.52 -2.32
CA LYS A 135 3.37 -6.89 -2.39
C LYS A 135 3.98 -7.17 -3.75
N THR A 136 4.24 -6.11 -4.47
CA THR A 136 4.77 -6.19 -5.83
C THR A 136 6.22 -5.70 -5.88
N ILE A 137 6.93 -6.07 -6.93
CA ILE A 137 8.33 -5.70 -7.13
C ILE A 137 8.42 -4.20 -7.41
N ALA A 138 9.47 -3.54 -6.87
CA ALA A 138 9.67 -2.11 -7.02
C ALA A 138 10.29 -1.70 -8.37
N PHE A 139 10.80 -2.66 -9.14
CA PHE A 139 11.39 -2.43 -10.46
C PHE A 139 10.37 -2.71 -11.55
N ILE A 140 10.26 -1.79 -12.51
CA ILE A 140 9.31 -1.88 -13.62
C ILE A 140 9.94 -1.43 -14.95
N ALA A 141 9.25 -1.69 -16.05
CA ALA A 141 9.64 -1.19 -17.35
C ALA A 141 9.41 0.33 -17.47
N PRO A 142 10.26 1.07 -18.19
CA PRO A 142 10.07 2.52 -18.44
C PRO A 142 8.68 2.86 -18.99
N ALA A 143 8.16 2.06 -19.91
CA ALA A 143 6.84 2.24 -20.49
C ALA A 143 5.70 2.19 -19.47
N GLU A 144 5.84 1.43 -18.40
CA GLU A 144 4.83 1.40 -17.32
C GLU A 144 4.93 2.66 -16.45
N ASN A 145 6.14 3.19 -16.19
CA ASN A 145 6.31 4.49 -15.54
C ASN A 145 5.75 5.67 -16.36
N GLU A 146 5.85 5.60 -17.69
CA GLU A 146 5.25 6.61 -18.58
C GLU A 146 3.72 6.58 -18.53
N ARG A 147 3.12 5.38 -18.49
CA ARG A 147 1.66 5.21 -18.40
C ARG A 147 1.11 5.62 -17.05
N PHE A 148 1.84 5.34 -15.97
CA PHE A 148 1.45 5.62 -14.59
C PHE A 148 2.49 6.52 -13.90
N PRO A 149 2.52 7.82 -14.24
CA PRO A 149 3.60 8.73 -13.86
C PRO A 149 3.68 9.07 -12.37
N GLY A 150 2.81 8.47 -11.53
CA GLY A 150 2.72 8.80 -10.11
C GLY A 150 1.94 10.10 -9.85
N LEU A 151 1.84 10.49 -8.59
CA LEU A 151 1.03 11.65 -8.17
C LEU A 151 1.77 12.98 -8.29
N ASP A 152 3.08 12.97 -8.29
CA ASP A 152 3.94 14.16 -8.24
C ASP A 152 4.61 14.53 -9.57
N GLY A 153 4.47 13.69 -10.60
CA GLY A 153 5.00 13.97 -11.94
C GLY A 153 6.52 14.02 -12.05
N ASN A 154 7.26 13.68 -10.98
CA ASN A 154 8.71 13.70 -10.96
C ASN A 154 9.32 12.62 -11.86
N GLU A 155 10.59 12.77 -12.24
CA GLU A 155 11.30 11.80 -13.09
C GLU A 155 11.53 10.46 -12.40
N ALA A 156 11.62 9.39 -13.20
CA ALA A 156 11.89 8.05 -12.71
C ALA A 156 13.34 7.87 -12.26
N VAL A 157 13.56 7.07 -11.24
CA VAL A 157 14.90 6.62 -10.83
C VAL A 157 15.31 5.43 -11.68
N ARG A 158 16.38 5.56 -12.44
CA ARG A 158 16.93 4.47 -13.28
C ARG A 158 17.89 3.61 -12.47
N VAL A 159 17.85 2.30 -12.73
CA VAL A 159 18.78 1.32 -12.14
C VAL A 159 20.03 1.25 -12.99
N THR A 160 21.21 1.41 -12.39
CA THR A 160 22.49 1.44 -13.12
C THR A 160 22.82 0.10 -13.77
N ASN A 161 22.50 -1.02 -13.09
CA ASN A 161 22.78 -2.38 -13.54
C ASN A 161 21.52 -3.25 -13.44
N PRO A 162 20.48 -3.01 -14.27
CA PRO A 162 19.22 -3.72 -14.18
C PRO A 162 19.37 -5.19 -14.55
N LEU A 163 18.53 -6.06 -13.97
CA LEU A 163 18.48 -7.48 -14.32
C LEU A 163 17.94 -7.72 -15.72
N SER A 164 17.04 -6.86 -16.20
CA SER A 164 16.50 -6.87 -17.56
C SER A 164 16.01 -5.48 -17.94
N ALA A 165 15.68 -5.25 -19.22
CA ALA A 165 15.11 -4.00 -19.69
C ALA A 165 13.74 -3.70 -19.06
N GLU A 166 12.96 -4.74 -18.75
CA GLU A 166 11.65 -4.65 -18.09
C GLU A 166 11.73 -4.30 -16.61
N LEU A 167 12.94 -4.32 -16.01
CA LEU A 167 13.18 -4.03 -14.59
C LEU A 167 14.23 -2.91 -14.43
N SER A 168 14.24 -1.95 -15.36
CA SER A 168 15.30 -0.94 -15.46
C SER A 168 15.00 0.38 -14.76
N GLU A 169 13.78 0.58 -14.25
CA GLU A 169 13.40 1.76 -13.50
C GLU A 169 12.71 1.38 -12.19
N MET A 170 12.82 2.25 -11.20
CA MET A 170 12.03 2.12 -9.98
C MET A 170 10.63 2.72 -10.21
N ARG A 171 9.62 2.06 -9.66
CA ARG A 171 8.21 2.45 -9.82
C ARG A 171 7.90 3.81 -9.21
N ARG A 172 7.17 4.66 -9.93
CA ARG A 172 6.61 5.92 -9.46
C ARG A 172 5.18 5.78 -8.91
N SER A 173 4.55 4.64 -9.21
CA SER A 173 3.20 4.27 -8.77
C SER A 173 3.16 2.80 -8.38
N LEU A 174 2.26 2.43 -7.48
CA LEU A 174 1.98 1.03 -7.11
C LEU A 174 1.04 0.34 -8.11
N LEU A 175 0.32 1.13 -8.92
CA LEU A 175 -0.72 0.64 -9.83
C LEU A 175 -0.20 -0.35 -10.88
N PRO A 176 0.96 -0.16 -11.54
CA PRO A 176 1.48 -1.12 -12.51
C PRO A 176 1.65 -2.52 -11.94
N GLY A 177 2.21 -2.62 -10.72
CA GLY A 177 2.40 -3.89 -10.04
C GLY A 177 1.08 -4.60 -9.71
N LEU A 178 0.09 -3.85 -9.21
CA LEU A 178 -1.24 -4.38 -8.90
C LEU A 178 -2.00 -4.80 -10.16
N LEU A 179 -1.89 -4.05 -11.27
CA LEU A 179 -2.50 -4.41 -12.56
C LEU A 179 -1.83 -5.64 -13.18
N ALA A 180 -0.51 -5.79 -13.02
CA ALA A 180 0.19 -7.01 -13.43
C ALA A 180 -0.28 -8.22 -12.60
N ALA A 181 -0.48 -8.04 -11.29
CA ALA A 181 -1.03 -9.08 -10.42
C ALA A 181 -2.49 -9.42 -10.79
N LEU A 182 -3.32 -8.43 -11.11
CA LEU A 182 -4.66 -8.67 -11.65
C LEU A 182 -4.61 -9.56 -12.89
N ARG A 183 -3.84 -9.16 -13.91
CA ARG A 183 -3.71 -9.93 -15.16
C ARG A 183 -3.20 -11.34 -14.91
N PHE A 184 -2.21 -11.49 -14.04
CA PHE A 184 -1.67 -12.81 -13.66
C PHE A 184 -2.75 -13.73 -13.08
N ASN A 185 -3.65 -13.21 -12.24
CA ASN A 185 -4.73 -13.97 -11.65
C ASN A 185 -5.85 -14.30 -12.66
N LEU A 186 -6.24 -13.33 -13.50
CA LEU A 186 -7.24 -13.56 -14.55
C LEU A 186 -6.81 -14.63 -15.55
N ASN A 187 -5.53 -14.68 -15.92
CA ASN A 187 -4.96 -15.73 -16.76
C ASN A 187 -4.97 -17.13 -16.09
N ARG A 188 -5.37 -17.20 -14.81
CA ARG A 188 -5.56 -18.43 -14.02
C ARG A 188 -7.00 -18.61 -13.57
N GLU A 189 -7.93 -18.14 -14.42
CA GLU A 189 -9.37 -18.34 -14.25
C GLU A 189 -9.99 -17.64 -13.03
N ALA A 190 -9.29 -16.70 -12.39
CA ALA A 190 -9.93 -15.84 -11.38
C ALA A 190 -11.01 -14.96 -12.04
N SER A 191 -12.22 -14.98 -11.50
CA SER A 191 -13.34 -14.14 -12.00
C SER A 191 -13.37 -12.75 -11.39
N ALA A 192 -12.68 -12.54 -10.26
CA ALA A 192 -12.61 -11.28 -9.54
C ALA A 192 -11.22 -11.10 -8.92
N PHE A 193 -10.83 -9.85 -8.69
CA PHE A 193 -9.58 -9.48 -8.05
C PHE A 193 -9.75 -8.19 -7.25
N HIS A 194 -9.49 -8.25 -5.96
CA HIS A 194 -9.59 -7.11 -5.04
C HIS A 194 -8.35 -7.07 -4.17
N ALA A 195 -7.40 -6.21 -4.52
CA ALA A 195 -6.14 -6.13 -3.80
C ALA A 195 -5.72 -4.69 -3.54
N PHE A 196 -4.95 -4.50 -2.48
CA PHE A 196 -4.28 -3.25 -2.16
C PHE A 196 -2.80 -3.48 -1.84
N GLU A 197 -2.02 -2.42 -1.95
CA GLU A 197 -0.62 -2.40 -1.54
C GLU A 197 -0.33 -1.10 -0.79
N ILE A 198 0.35 -1.23 0.36
CA ILE A 198 0.96 -0.10 1.08
C ILE A 198 2.45 -0.28 0.95
N ASN A 199 3.10 0.62 0.20
CA ASN A 199 4.52 0.49 -0.06
C ASN A 199 5.13 1.81 -0.58
N LYS A 200 6.45 1.80 -0.77
CA LYS A 200 7.20 2.92 -1.29
C LYS A 200 7.15 2.99 -2.81
N VAL A 201 7.10 4.22 -3.30
CA VAL A 201 7.36 4.62 -4.68
C VAL A 201 8.58 5.53 -4.72
N PHE A 202 9.19 5.69 -5.89
CA PHE A 202 10.50 6.32 -6.03
C PHE A 202 10.47 7.33 -7.18
N ALA A 203 11.05 8.49 -6.94
CA ALA A 203 11.18 9.52 -7.97
C ALA A 203 12.40 10.40 -7.69
N LEU A 204 12.93 11.05 -8.72
CA LEU A 204 13.98 12.05 -8.57
C LEU A 204 13.33 13.36 -8.10
N ARG A 205 13.84 13.92 -7.01
CA ARG A 205 13.51 15.26 -6.52
C ARG A 205 14.79 16.09 -6.55
N ASP A 206 14.80 17.11 -7.38
CA ASP A 206 16.01 17.93 -7.60
C ASP A 206 17.24 17.09 -7.97
N GLY A 207 17.04 16.03 -8.79
CA GLY A 207 18.09 15.10 -9.19
C GLY A 207 18.51 14.06 -8.14
N ILE A 208 17.90 14.06 -6.95
CA ILE A 208 18.21 13.13 -5.87
C ILE A 208 17.09 12.09 -5.75
N PRO A 209 17.42 10.77 -5.71
CA PRO A 209 16.42 9.73 -5.47
C PRO A 209 15.70 9.93 -4.13
N GLY A 210 14.38 10.02 -4.18
CA GLY A 210 13.51 10.14 -3.02
C GLY A 210 12.49 9.01 -2.95
N GLU A 211 12.00 8.73 -1.75
CA GLU A 211 10.98 7.73 -1.47
C GLU A 211 9.71 8.41 -0.95
N ALA A 212 8.55 7.91 -1.38
CA ALA A 212 7.26 8.28 -0.81
C ALA A 212 6.44 7.03 -0.52
N GLU A 213 5.70 7.02 0.58
CA GLU A 213 4.81 5.91 0.90
C GLU A 213 3.43 6.17 0.31
N ARG A 214 2.89 5.18 -0.39
CA ARG A 214 1.60 5.23 -1.04
C ARG A 214 0.72 4.07 -0.58
N LEU A 215 -0.59 4.28 -0.63
CA LEU A 215 -1.60 3.24 -0.63
C LEU A 215 -2.23 3.20 -2.02
N ALA A 216 -2.24 2.05 -2.66
CA ALA A 216 -3.02 1.85 -3.89
C ALA A 216 -3.90 0.61 -3.77
N ALA A 217 -4.99 0.60 -4.52
CA ALA A 217 -5.85 -0.55 -4.65
C ALA A 217 -6.36 -0.71 -6.08
N VAL A 218 -6.62 -1.95 -6.44
CA VAL A 218 -7.25 -2.36 -7.70
C VAL A 218 -8.37 -3.35 -7.39
N SER A 219 -9.54 -3.10 -7.97
CA SER A 219 -10.72 -3.97 -7.80
C SER A 219 -11.38 -4.21 -9.16
N TYR A 220 -11.62 -5.49 -9.47
CA TYR A 220 -12.18 -5.97 -10.73
C TYR A 220 -13.14 -7.14 -10.48
N GLY A 221 -14.20 -7.24 -11.29
CA GLY A 221 -15.18 -8.32 -11.19
C GLY A 221 -16.28 -8.03 -10.16
N ASP A 222 -16.85 -9.07 -9.58
CA ASP A 222 -17.93 -8.93 -8.59
C ASP A 222 -17.32 -8.56 -7.22
N TYR A 223 -17.53 -7.31 -6.80
CA TYR A 223 -17.07 -6.78 -5.52
C TYR A 223 -17.81 -7.39 -4.34
N ALA A 224 -19.11 -7.60 -4.49
CA ALA A 224 -19.91 -8.39 -3.57
C ALA A 224 -20.70 -9.43 -4.34
N MET A 225 -20.60 -10.67 -3.92
CA MET A 225 -21.31 -11.78 -4.55
C MET A 225 -22.83 -11.63 -4.37
N GLY A 226 -23.58 -11.90 -5.44
CA GLY A 226 -25.04 -11.93 -5.36
C GLY A 226 -25.53 -13.07 -4.47
N ALA A 227 -26.66 -12.82 -3.81
CA ALA A 227 -27.39 -13.82 -3.03
C ALA A 227 -28.89 -13.71 -3.35
N VAL A 228 -29.70 -14.65 -2.86
CA VAL A 228 -31.15 -14.60 -3.03
C VAL A 228 -31.70 -13.27 -2.50
N GLY A 229 -32.33 -12.49 -3.37
CA GLY A 229 -32.86 -11.16 -3.03
C GLY A 229 -31.82 -10.01 -3.02
N HIS A 230 -30.55 -10.29 -3.27
CA HIS A 230 -29.48 -9.31 -3.34
C HIS A 230 -28.65 -9.51 -4.61
N PRO A 231 -28.72 -8.57 -5.59
CA PRO A 231 -27.90 -8.65 -6.79
C PRO A 231 -26.42 -8.50 -6.45
N ALA A 232 -25.55 -9.09 -7.28
CA ALA A 232 -24.11 -8.88 -7.20
C ALA A 232 -23.78 -7.40 -7.41
N ILE A 233 -22.81 -6.88 -6.65
CA ILE A 233 -22.27 -5.53 -6.82
C ILE A 233 -20.96 -5.66 -7.58
N LYS A 234 -20.88 -5.09 -8.77
CA LYS A 234 -19.64 -5.07 -9.56
C LYS A 234 -18.70 -3.97 -9.08
N ALA A 235 -17.40 -4.24 -9.19
CA ALA A 235 -16.38 -3.22 -8.99
C ALA A 235 -16.57 -2.08 -10.00
N GLY A 236 -16.50 -0.83 -9.53
CA GLY A 236 -16.66 0.36 -10.35
C GLY A 236 -16.36 1.62 -9.54
N PHE A 237 -16.58 2.79 -10.15
CA PHE A 237 -16.25 4.08 -9.53
C PHE A 237 -16.82 4.24 -8.10
N TRP A 238 -18.07 3.86 -7.89
CA TRP A 238 -18.73 4.03 -6.58
C TRP A 238 -18.19 3.10 -5.50
N THR A 239 -17.81 1.87 -5.84
CA THR A 239 -17.17 0.95 -4.89
C THR A 239 -15.79 1.45 -4.50
N GLY A 240 -14.99 1.92 -5.47
CA GLY A 240 -13.69 2.53 -5.19
C GLY A 240 -13.79 3.80 -4.34
N LYS A 241 -14.79 4.66 -4.63
CA LYS A 241 -15.07 5.86 -3.82
C LYS A 241 -15.45 5.48 -2.39
N GLY A 242 -16.30 4.46 -2.22
CA GLY A 242 -16.68 3.94 -0.91
C GLY A 242 -15.49 3.43 -0.09
N MET A 243 -14.50 2.76 -0.71
CA MET A 243 -13.26 2.34 -0.05
C MET A 243 -12.45 3.53 0.46
N VAL A 244 -12.30 4.58 -0.36
CA VAL A 244 -11.58 5.81 0.03
C VAL A 244 -12.36 6.55 1.13
N GLU A 245 -13.68 6.62 1.06
CA GLU A 245 -14.52 7.21 2.09
C GLU A 245 -14.48 6.43 3.41
N ALA A 246 -14.46 5.10 3.35
CA ALA A 246 -14.28 4.25 4.52
C ALA A 246 -12.93 4.51 5.21
N LEU A 247 -11.87 4.66 4.40
CA LEU A 247 -10.55 5.02 4.93
C LEU A 247 -10.60 6.39 5.62
N PHE A 248 -11.10 7.42 4.97
CA PHE A 248 -11.19 8.76 5.56
C PHE A 248 -12.13 8.80 6.76
N GLY A 249 -13.21 8.01 6.75
CA GLY A 249 -14.13 7.84 7.88
C GLY A 249 -13.42 7.24 9.10
N ALA A 250 -12.60 6.22 8.88
CA ALA A 250 -11.82 5.61 9.95
C ALA A 250 -10.83 6.58 10.61
N PHE A 251 -10.35 7.58 9.88
CA PHE A 251 -9.48 8.65 10.40
C PHE A 251 -10.25 9.89 10.87
N GLY A 252 -11.58 9.90 10.76
CA GLY A 252 -12.41 11.05 11.16
C GLY A 252 -12.26 12.28 10.28
N ILE A 253 -11.81 12.11 9.02
CA ILE A 253 -11.52 13.21 8.08
C ILE A 253 -12.46 13.27 6.90
N SER A 254 -13.55 12.54 6.91
CA SER A 254 -14.53 12.48 5.81
C SER A 254 -15.03 13.85 5.36
N THR A 255 -15.22 14.78 6.28
CA THR A 255 -15.70 16.13 6.00
C THR A 255 -14.67 17.04 5.32
N ALA A 256 -13.39 16.71 5.45
CA ALA A 256 -12.28 17.46 4.85
C ALA A 256 -11.88 16.95 3.45
N ALA A 257 -12.33 15.74 3.08
CA ALA A 257 -12.10 15.16 1.76
C ALA A 257 -12.98 15.83 0.70
N ARG A 258 -12.40 16.06 -0.48
CA ARG A 258 -13.09 16.60 -1.65
C ARG A 258 -12.70 15.78 -2.88
N TYR A 259 -13.67 15.66 -3.79
CA TYR A 259 -13.50 14.93 -5.05
C TYR A 259 -13.76 15.90 -6.20
N GLU A 260 -12.81 16.01 -7.10
CA GLU A 260 -12.91 16.83 -8.31
C GLU A 260 -12.61 15.96 -9.54
N PRO A 261 -13.17 16.26 -10.73
CA PRO A 261 -12.85 15.50 -11.94
C PRO A 261 -11.33 15.40 -12.16
N ALA A 262 -10.84 14.20 -12.46
CA ALA A 262 -9.38 13.97 -12.60
C ALA A 262 -8.80 14.65 -13.86
N GLY A 263 -9.57 14.73 -14.95
CA GLY A 263 -9.13 15.37 -16.18
C GLY A 263 -7.79 14.82 -16.68
N ALA A 264 -6.89 15.71 -17.08
CA ALA A 264 -5.56 15.36 -17.58
C ALA A 264 -4.57 14.92 -16.49
N THR A 265 -4.89 15.06 -15.21
CA THR A 265 -4.00 14.71 -14.09
C THR A 265 -3.71 13.21 -14.03
N ALA A 266 -4.68 12.38 -14.43
CA ALA A 266 -4.54 10.93 -14.44
C ALA A 266 -5.09 10.36 -15.77
N PRO A 267 -4.33 10.47 -16.88
CA PRO A 267 -4.82 10.11 -18.23
C PRO A 267 -5.11 8.61 -18.39
N TYR A 268 -4.59 7.78 -17.50
CA TYR A 268 -4.87 6.34 -17.43
C TYR A 268 -6.23 6.01 -16.78
N LEU A 269 -6.95 7.02 -16.28
CA LEU A 269 -8.30 6.87 -15.75
C LEU A 269 -9.37 7.25 -16.76
N HIS A 270 -10.56 6.70 -16.59
CA HIS A 270 -11.71 6.97 -17.42
C HIS A 270 -12.13 8.46 -17.31
N PRO A 271 -12.30 9.20 -18.42
CA PRO A 271 -12.50 10.66 -18.39
C PRO A 271 -13.76 11.11 -17.64
N GLY A 272 -14.83 10.29 -17.64
CA GLY A 272 -16.09 10.63 -16.96
C GLY A 272 -16.32 9.88 -15.63
N ARG A 273 -15.44 8.93 -15.26
CA ARG A 273 -15.57 8.12 -14.03
C ARG A 273 -14.25 8.11 -13.26
N SER A 274 -13.74 9.31 -12.98
CA SER A 274 -12.50 9.51 -12.25
C SER A 274 -12.54 10.80 -11.44
N ALA A 275 -11.74 10.84 -10.38
CA ALA A 275 -11.64 11.99 -9.51
C ALA A 275 -10.22 12.16 -8.97
N ILE A 276 -9.80 13.41 -8.79
CA ILE A 276 -8.74 13.80 -7.89
C ILE A 276 -9.30 13.77 -6.46
N VAL A 277 -8.56 13.21 -5.54
CA VAL A 277 -8.87 13.22 -4.12
C VAL A 277 -8.06 14.32 -3.47
N LYS A 278 -8.76 15.30 -2.87
CA LYS A 278 -8.14 16.40 -2.13
C LYS A 278 -8.42 16.30 -0.64
N PHE A 279 -7.45 16.69 0.14
CA PHE A 279 -7.55 16.84 1.58
C PHE A 279 -6.94 18.18 2.00
N ASN A 280 -7.70 19.00 2.72
CA ASN A 280 -7.30 20.37 3.09
C ASN A 280 -6.79 21.21 1.90
N GLY A 281 -7.39 21.05 0.73
CA GLY A 281 -7.03 21.76 -0.50
C GLY A 281 -5.84 21.19 -1.29
N ALA A 282 -5.05 20.29 -0.69
CA ALA A 282 -3.95 19.62 -1.37
C ALA A 282 -4.42 18.32 -2.06
N ILE A 283 -3.85 18.00 -3.22
CA ILE A 283 -4.07 16.72 -3.89
C ILE A 283 -3.37 15.64 -3.06
N VAL A 284 -4.13 14.65 -2.62
CA VAL A 284 -3.61 13.49 -1.87
C VAL A 284 -3.72 12.20 -2.66
N GLY A 285 -4.36 12.21 -3.82
CA GLY A 285 -4.45 11.04 -4.66
C GLY A 285 -5.42 11.15 -5.82
N VAL A 286 -5.62 10.02 -6.46
CA VAL A 286 -6.54 9.83 -7.58
C VAL A 286 -7.37 8.57 -7.39
N LEU A 287 -8.57 8.57 -7.95
CA LEU A 287 -9.53 7.47 -7.92
C LEU A 287 -10.27 7.41 -9.25
N GLY A 288 -10.50 6.24 -9.80
CA GLY A 288 -11.35 6.12 -10.99
C GLY A 288 -11.38 4.71 -11.56
N GLU A 289 -12.21 4.54 -12.58
CA GLU A 289 -12.13 3.37 -13.43
C GLU A 289 -10.95 3.52 -14.40
N LEU A 290 -10.34 2.40 -14.73
CA LEU A 290 -9.25 2.36 -15.70
C LEU A 290 -9.74 2.86 -17.07
N HIS A 291 -8.90 3.62 -17.77
CA HIS A 291 -9.22 4.12 -19.11
C HIS A 291 -9.51 2.94 -20.08
N PRO A 292 -10.53 3.04 -20.95
CA PRO A 292 -10.89 1.95 -21.86
C PRO A 292 -9.71 1.41 -22.71
N ALA A 293 -8.80 2.28 -23.14
CA ALA A 293 -7.62 1.86 -23.90
C ALA A 293 -6.67 1.00 -23.06
N GLU A 294 -6.49 1.33 -21.76
CA GLU A 294 -5.67 0.53 -20.86
C GLU A 294 -6.38 -0.78 -20.47
N ALA A 295 -7.71 -0.74 -20.29
CA ALA A 295 -8.51 -1.94 -20.07
C ALA A 295 -8.40 -2.92 -21.24
N LEU A 296 -8.46 -2.41 -22.48
CA LEU A 296 -8.27 -3.21 -23.68
C LEU A 296 -6.86 -3.82 -23.75
N ARG A 297 -5.81 -3.02 -23.45
CA ARG A 297 -4.41 -3.50 -23.40
C ARG A 297 -4.23 -4.65 -22.39
N LEU A 298 -4.95 -4.60 -21.29
CA LEU A 298 -4.93 -5.63 -20.24
C LEU A 298 -5.96 -6.74 -20.49
N GLU A 299 -6.69 -6.72 -21.62
CA GLU A 299 -7.70 -7.71 -21.99
C GLU A 299 -8.83 -7.83 -20.94
N LEU A 300 -9.22 -6.71 -20.31
CA LEU A 300 -10.27 -6.68 -19.31
C LEU A 300 -11.65 -6.52 -19.96
N ASN A 301 -12.59 -7.41 -19.62
CA ASN A 301 -13.93 -7.42 -20.17
C ASN A 301 -14.98 -6.66 -19.32
N GLY A 302 -14.53 -5.88 -18.32
CA GLY A 302 -15.40 -5.14 -17.41
C GLY A 302 -14.68 -3.97 -16.76
N PRO A 303 -15.41 -3.18 -15.96
CA PRO A 303 -14.82 -2.06 -15.25
C PRO A 303 -13.79 -2.54 -14.23
N CYS A 304 -12.66 -1.86 -14.22
CA CYS A 304 -11.59 -2.01 -13.24
C CYS A 304 -11.45 -0.67 -12.52
N VAL A 305 -11.79 -0.62 -11.24
CA VAL A 305 -11.61 0.57 -10.43
C VAL A 305 -10.29 0.50 -9.68
N LEU A 306 -9.62 1.63 -9.59
CA LEU A 306 -8.36 1.77 -8.90
C LEU A 306 -8.25 3.13 -8.21
N PHE A 307 -7.44 3.19 -7.18
CA PHE A 307 -7.01 4.45 -6.57
C PHE A 307 -5.56 4.37 -6.11
N GLU A 308 -4.92 5.52 -6.00
CA GLU A 308 -3.63 5.67 -5.36
C GLU A 308 -3.64 6.94 -4.50
N LEU A 309 -3.22 6.81 -3.24
CA LEU A 309 -3.24 7.88 -2.25
C LEU A 309 -1.87 8.05 -1.61
N ASP A 310 -1.51 9.30 -1.33
CA ASP A 310 -0.40 9.64 -0.45
C ASP A 310 -0.79 9.36 1.00
N SER A 311 0.01 8.58 1.72
CA SER A 311 -0.24 8.26 3.11
C SER A 311 0.22 9.37 4.08
N GLN A 312 1.13 10.26 3.67
CA GLN A 312 1.71 11.30 4.53
C GLN A 312 0.68 12.28 5.12
N PRO A 313 -0.32 12.78 4.37
CA PRO A 313 -1.34 13.66 4.93
C PRO A 313 -2.18 13.00 6.03
N LEU A 314 -2.41 11.67 5.94
CA LEU A 314 -3.11 10.92 6.97
C LEU A 314 -2.28 10.83 8.26
N LEU A 315 -0.94 10.62 8.12
CA LEU A 315 0.01 10.61 9.23
C LEU A 315 0.02 11.93 10.00
N ALA A 316 0.10 13.04 9.27
CA ALA A 316 0.14 14.37 9.86
C ALA A 316 -1.16 14.69 10.61
N TYR A 317 -2.31 14.18 10.13
CA TYR A 317 -3.60 14.46 10.72
C TYR A 317 -3.86 13.65 12.00
N GLU A 318 -3.47 12.38 12.07
CA GLU A 318 -3.67 11.53 13.25
C GLU A 318 -2.93 12.06 14.48
N SER A 319 -1.78 12.71 14.27
CA SER A 319 -1.04 13.37 15.35
C SER A 319 -1.80 14.57 15.96
N LEU A 320 -2.78 15.15 15.24
CA LEU A 320 -3.49 16.35 15.61
C LEU A 320 -4.94 16.11 16.07
N ALA A 321 -5.56 14.99 15.70
CA ALA A 321 -7.01 14.81 15.82
C ALA A 321 -7.40 13.73 16.82
N ARG A 322 -7.40 14.08 18.09
CA ARG A 322 -8.36 13.46 19.04
C ARG A 322 -9.69 14.18 18.87
N GLN A 323 -10.62 13.59 18.11
CA GLN A 323 -11.97 14.16 18.06
C GLN A 323 -12.60 14.09 19.44
N PRO A 324 -13.07 15.23 20.00
CA PRO A 324 -13.78 15.20 21.26
C PRO A 324 -15.06 14.40 21.10
N ILE A 325 -15.36 13.57 22.08
CA ILE A 325 -16.65 12.88 22.16
C ILE A 325 -17.74 13.94 22.35
N MET A 326 -18.63 14.07 21.37
CA MET A 326 -19.77 14.97 21.46
C MET A 326 -20.93 14.27 22.12
N ALA A 327 -21.53 14.90 23.12
CA ALA A 327 -22.76 14.40 23.71
C ALA A 327 -23.88 14.37 22.65
N PRO A 328 -24.75 13.33 22.65
CA PRO A 328 -25.87 13.30 21.73
C PRO A 328 -26.79 14.50 21.97
N PRO A 329 -27.38 15.06 20.88
CA PRO A 329 -28.27 16.21 21.01
C PRO A 329 -29.47 15.92 21.90
N ARG A 330 -29.84 16.86 22.75
CA ARG A 330 -30.98 16.73 23.70
C ARG A 330 -32.33 16.90 23.05
N PHE A 331 -32.40 17.66 21.95
CA PHE A 331 -33.67 17.99 21.26
C PHE A 331 -33.74 17.31 19.91
N PRO A 332 -34.95 16.89 19.44
CA PRO A 332 -35.11 16.24 18.16
C PRO A 332 -34.84 17.21 16.98
N ALA A 333 -34.32 16.64 15.88
CA ALA A 333 -34.22 17.37 14.63
C ALA A 333 -35.47 17.20 13.77
N VAL A 334 -35.79 18.21 12.96
CA VAL A 334 -36.83 18.16 11.96
C VAL A 334 -36.16 18.12 10.58
N ARG A 335 -36.60 17.22 9.70
CA ARG A 335 -36.12 17.08 8.33
C ARG A 335 -37.08 17.80 7.35
N ARG A 336 -36.52 18.50 6.38
CA ARG A 336 -37.19 19.02 5.19
C ARG A 336 -36.36 18.69 3.96
N ASP A 337 -37.04 18.29 2.92
CA ASP A 337 -36.38 17.95 1.64
C ASP A 337 -36.45 19.14 0.70
N LEU A 338 -35.38 19.34 -0.06
CA LEU A 338 -35.23 20.40 -1.06
C LEU A 338 -34.75 19.74 -2.36
N ALA A 339 -35.49 19.98 -3.47
CA ALA A 339 -35.07 19.52 -4.79
C ALA A 339 -34.85 20.72 -5.72
N LEU A 340 -33.66 20.83 -6.26
CA LEU A 340 -33.22 21.90 -7.15
C LEU A 340 -32.92 21.35 -8.54
N VAL A 341 -33.42 22.04 -9.58
CA VAL A 341 -33.14 21.74 -10.98
C VAL A 341 -31.99 22.65 -11.45
N LEU A 342 -30.96 22.03 -11.99
CA LEU A 342 -29.74 22.70 -12.46
C LEU A 342 -29.27 22.10 -13.79
N GLU A 343 -28.29 22.73 -14.43
CA GLU A 343 -27.64 22.16 -15.61
C GLU A 343 -26.99 20.80 -15.25
N ARG A 344 -27.01 19.88 -16.20
CA ARG A 344 -26.51 18.50 -16.02
C ARG A 344 -25.09 18.45 -15.51
N ASP A 345 -24.23 19.33 -16.02
CA ASP A 345 -22.82 19.36 -15.68
C ASP A 345 -22.52 20.08 -14.35
N PHE A 346 -23.52 20.67 -13.70
CA PHE A 346 -23.31 21.36 -12.43
C PHE A 346 -23.02 20.36 -11.32
N PRO A 347 -21.86 20.44 -10.61
CA PRO A 347 -21.48 19.45 -9.60
C PRO A 347 -22.45 19.44 -8.40
N ALA A 348 -23.04 18.26 -8.09
CA ALA A 348 -23.97 18.12 -6.97
C ALA A 348 -23.31 18.47 -5.61
N GLU A 349 -22.03 18.19 -5.43
CA GLU A 349 -21.28 18.59 -4.23
C GLU A 349 -21.19 20.13 -4.08
N ARG A 350 -21.10 20.86 -5.18
CA ARG A 350 -21.12 22.32 -5.13
C ARG A 350 -22.48 22.82 -4.65
N VAL A 351 -23.58 22.15 -5.04
CA VAL A 351 -24.95 22.47 -4.55
C VAL A 351 -24.99 22.25 -3.03
N ARG A 352 -24.60 21.06 -2.57
CA ARG A 352 -24.58 20.71 -1.14
C ARG A 352 -23.75 21.70 -0.33
N LYS A 353 -22.52 22.01 -0.80
CA LYS A 353 -21.60 22.94 -0.15
C LYS A 353 -22.20 24.33 -0.05
N THR A 354 -22.71 24.88 -1.16
CA THR A 354 -23.32 26.22 -1.17
C THR A 354 -24.45 26.32 -0.16
N ILE A 355 -25.32 25.30 -0.09
CA ILE A 355 -26.45 25.29 0.86
C ILE A 355 -25.98 25.16 2.29
N SER A 356 -24.96 24.34 2.57
CA SER A 356 -24.39 24.18 3.92
C SER A 356 -23.67 25.42 4.43
N GLU A 357 -23.20 26.30 3.54
CA GLU A 357 -22.54 27.58 3.85
C GLU A 357 -23.52 28.75 3.98
N ILE A 358 -24.79 28.56 3.65
CA ILE A 358 -25.79 29.58 3.91
C ILE A 358 -25.95 29.79 5.42
N ASP A 359 -25.82 31.05 5.83
CA ASP A 359 -26.05 31.41 7.23
C ASP A 359 -27.55 31.14 7.61
N SER A 360 -27.72 30.05 8.34
CA SER A 360 -29.02 29.59 8.87
C SER A 360 -28.79 28.95 10.24
N PRO A 361 -29.07 29.67 11.34
CA PRO A 361 -28.71 29.23 12.70
C PRO A 361 -29.33 27.89 13.13
N LEU A 362 -30.44 27.52 12.50
CA LEU A 362 -31.14 26.26 12.81
C LEU A 362 -30.75 25.11 11.92
N LEU A 363 -29.98 25.32 10.84
CA LEU A 363 -29.54 24.29 9.93
C LEU A 363 -28.39 23.47 10.57
N GLU A 364 -28.67 22.21 10.89
CA GLU A 364 -27.68 21.29 11.48
C GLU A 364 -26.83 20.59 10.41
N SER A 365 -27.47 20.09 9.34
CA SER A 365 -26.79 19.37 8.27
C SER A 365 -27.56 19.39 6.97
N VAL A 366 -26.85 19.20 5.86
CA VAL A 366 -27.38 19.05 4.51
C VAL A 366 -26.81 17.78 3.90
N GLU A 367 -27.69 16.88 3.49
CA GLU A 367 -27.32 15.57 2.93
C GLU A 367 -27.91 15.44 1.52
N LEU A 368 -27.08 15.08 0.53
CA LEU A 368 -27.52 14.73 -0.80
C LEU A 368 -28.05 13.28 -0.78
N PHE A 369 -29.31 13.07 -1.17
CA PHE A 369 -29.89 11.74 -1.17
C PHE A 369 -30.34 11.24 -2.53
N ASP A 370 -30.54 12.14 -3.52
CA ASP A 370 -30.94 11.74 -4.88
C ASP A 370 -30.45 12.74 -5.95
N VAL A 371 -30.11 12.19 -7.12
CA VAL A 371 -29.83 12.95 -8.34
C VAL A 371 -30.63 12.31 -9.48
N TYR A 372 -31.58 13.01 -10.01
CA TYR A 372 -32.49 12.48 -11.03
C TYR A 372 -32.32 13.19 -12.38
N GLU A 373 -32.23 12.40 -13.44
CA GLU A 373 -32.25 12.83 -14.84
C GLU A 373 -33.40 12.12 -15.57
N GLY A 374 -34.12 12.80 -16.39
CA GLY A 374 -35.23 12.25 -17.16
C GLY A 374 -36.55 12.96 -16.90
N ASN A 375 -37.63 12.54 -17.59
CA ASN A 375 -38.94 13.18 -17.49
C ASN A 375 -39.46 13.20 -16.03
N PRO A 376 -39.92 14.35 -15.45
CA PRO A 376 -40.26 15.62 -16.14
C PRO A 376 -39.13 16.66 -16.24
N ILE A 377 -37.89 16.32 -15.91
CA ILE A 377 -36.77 17.27 -16.00
C ILE A 377 -36.37 17.46 -17.47
N ALA A 378 -36.18 18.72 -17.88
CA ALA A 378 -35.83 19.06 -19.26
C ALA A 378 -34.49 18.41 -19.69
N PRO A 379 -34.30 18.03 -20.96
CA PRO A 379 -33.03 17.56 -21.48
C PRO A 379 -31.90 18.57 -21.20
N GLY A 380 -30.74 18.07 -20.76
CA GLY A 380 -29.61 18.91 -20.38
C GLY A 380 -29.63 19.41 -18.92
N LYS A 381 -30.69 19.13 -18.17
CA LYS A 381 -30.83 19.46 -16.75
C LYS A 381 -30.91 18.20 -15.88
N LYS A 382 -30.63 18.35 -14.60
CA LYS A 382 -30.84 17.35 -13.56
C LYS A 382 -31.48 17.95 -12.32
N SER A 383 -32.20 17.13 -11.56
CA SER A 383 -32.70 17.46 -10.22
C SER A 383 -31.76 16.92 -9.16
N VAL A 384 -31.37 17.77 -8.25
CA VAL A 384 -30.52 17.43 -7.09
C VAL A 384 -31.38 17.54 -5.84
N ALA A 385 -31.60 16.42 -5.15
CA ALA A 385 -32.44 16.35 -3.97
C ALA A 385 -31.62 16.27 -2.69
N LEU A 386 -31.90 17.13 -1.73
CA LEU A 386 -31.15 17.34 -0.50
C LEU A 386 -32.08 17.26 0.70
N ALA A 387 -31.65 16.56 1.74
CA ALA A 387 -32.28 16.53 3.06
C ALA A 387 -31.64 17.57 3.97
N CYS A 388 -32.40 18.58 4.36
CA CYS A 388 -31.97 19.61 5.28
C CYS A 388 -32.48 19.27 6.69
N ARG A 389 -31.59 19.14 7.66
CA ARG A 389 -31.93 18.87 9.07
C ARG A 389 -31.81 20.15 9.86
N TYR A 390 -32.88 20.44 10.62
CA TYR A 390 -33.00 21.63 11.46
C TYR A 390 -33.06 21.22 12.92
N ARG A 391 -32.31 21.90 13.77
CA ARG A 391 -32.30 21.68 15.23
C ARG A 391 -31.93 22.95 15.98
N ALA A 392 -32.61 23.18 17.10
CA ALA A 392 -32.16 24.15 18.09
C ALA A 392 -31.36 23.46 19.21
N LYS A 393 -30.40 24.16 19.80
CA LYS A 393 -29.56 23.64 20.91
C LYS A 393 -30.27 23.68 22.26
N ASP A 394 -31.28 24.49 22.40
CA ASP A 394 -31.94 24.90 23.63
C ASP A 394 -33.40 24.47 23.76
N ARG A 395 -34.09 24.08 22.66
CA ARG A 395 -35.49 23.69 22.63
C ARG A 395 -35.85 22.80 21.46
N THR A 396 -37.06 22.24 21.50
CA THR A 396 -37.71 21.61 20.34
C THR A 396 -38.24 22.69 19.39
N LEU A 397 -37.99 22.56 18.09
CA LEU A 397 -38.48 23.48 17.07
C LEU A 397 -39.95 23.21 16.75
N THR A 398 -40.72 24.27 16.47
CA THR A 398 -42.07 24.16 15.91
C THR A 398 -41.99 24.01 14.39
N ASP A 399 -43.06 23.44 13.78
CA ASP A 399 -43.13 23.32 12.31
C ASP A 399 -43.12 24.68 11.61
N GLU A 400 -43.70 25.71 12.20
CA GLU A 400 -43.70 27.07 11.66
C GLU A 400 -42.29 27.70 11.63
N GLU A 401 -41.51 27.50 12.69
CA GLU A 401 -40.11 27.95 12.73
C GLU A 401 -39.26 27.29 11.66
N VAL A 402 -39.41 25.94 11.52
CA VAL A 402 -38.70 25.17 10.52
C VAL A 402 -39.09 25.56 9.11
N ASN A 403 -40.41 25.71 8.83
CA ASN A 403 -40.87 26.09 7.51
C ASN A 403 -40.40 27.49 7.09
N ARG A 404 -40.33 28.43 8.04
CA ARG A 404 -39.81 29.77 7.79
C ARG A 404 -38.31 29.75 7.47
N ALA A 405 -37.54 29.00 8.28
CA ALA A 405 -36.09 28.84 8.06
C ALA A 405 -35.79 28.12 6.73
N HIS A 406 -36.59 27.10 6.39
CA HIS A 406 -36.45 26.35 5.15
C HIS A 406 -36.80 27.20 3.92
N ALA A 407 -37.89 27.99 3.95
CA ALA A 407 -38.25 28.92 2.87
C ALA A 407 -37.14 29.94 2.61
N ALA A 408 -36.60 30.55 3.66
CA ALA A 408 -35.47 31.48 3.54
C ALA A 408 -34.20 30.82 2.99
N LEU A 409 -33.96 29.55 3.34
CA LEU A 409 -32.84 28.76 2.79
C LEU A 409 -33.01 28.53 1.29
N ILE A 410 -34.24 28.16 0.85
CA ILE A 410 -34.59 27.93 -0.56
C ILE A 410 -34.34 29.19 -1.38
N GLU A 411 -34.87 30.34 -0.94
CA GLU A 411 -34.70 31.62 -1.64
C GLU A 411 -33.21 31.96 -1.85
N LYS A 412 -32.39 31.84 -0.78
CA LYS A 412 -30.98 32.07 -0.87
C LYS A 412 -30.25 31.04 -1.79
N ALA A 413 -30.64 29.77 -1.71
CA ALA A 413 -30.06 28.73 -2.54
C ALA A 413 -30.34 28.97 -4.03
N ILE A 414 -31.56 29.31 -4.38
CA ILE A 414 -31.95 29.65 -5.76
C ILE A 414 -31.14 30.85 -6.27
N ALA A 415 -31.04 31.90 -5.48
CA ALA A 415 -30.29 33.11 -5.86
C ALA A 415 -28.78 32.82 -6.06
N LEU A 416 -28.15 32.02 -5.19
CA LEU A 416 -26.73 31.72 -5.26
C LEU A 416 -26.35 30.73 -6.36
N LEU A 417 -27.22 29.77 -6.63
CA LEU A 417 -26.96 28.68 -7.57
C LEU A 417 -27.55 28.92 -8.98
N GLY A 418 -28.45 29.91 -9.15
CA GLY A 418 -29.19 30.08 -10.37
C GLY A 418 -30.11 28.89 -10.67
N ALA A 419 -30.58 28.20 -9.63
CA ALA A 419 -31.34 26.97 -9.72
C ALA A 419 -32.86 27.25 -9.78
N GLU A 420 -33.61 26.29 -10.29
CA GLU A 420 -35.07 26.28 -10.24
C GLU A 420 -35.56 25.29 -9.16
N LEU A 421 -36.60 25.65 -8.40
CA LEU A 421 -37.21 24.70 -7.46
C LEU A 421 -38.00 23.66 -8.24
N ARG A 422 -37.77 22.39 -7.97
CA ARG A 422 -38.60 21.29 -8.50
C ARG A 422 -39.93 21.29 -7.78
N GLN A 423 -41.01 21.46 -8.54
CA GLN A 423 -42.40 21.32 -8.05
C GLN A 423 -42.79 19.86 -7.82
#